data_4041148b9ee5f4ba2f44971784c83ad5
#
_entry.id   4041148b9ee5f4ba2f44971784c83ad5
#
_cell.length_a   1.000
_cell.length_b   1.000
_cell.length_c   1.000
_cell.angle_alpha   90.00
_cell.angle_beta   90.00
_cell.angle_gamma   90.00
#
_symmetry.space_group_name_H-M   'P 1'
#
loop_
_entity.id
_entity.type
_entity.pdbx_description
1 polymer ?
#
loop_
_entity_poly.entity_id
_entity_poly.type
_entity_poly.pdbx_seq_one_letter_code
_entity_poly.pdbx_strand_id
1 'polypeptide(L)'
;MNLEAFVLGSGGMMPLPNRHLTSVLLRREGDLFLFDCGEGTQVSLRRLNLRWKKISVIFVSHTHADHVTGLPGLLMLSSQVDRDDPLYIIGPPRIAEYIETSRRVLDMYI
;
A
#
# COMPACT_ATOMS: atom_id res chain seq x y z
N MET A 1 1.72 4.21 -25.28
CA MET A 1 1.79 4.33 -23.81
C MET A 1 0.78 3.40 -23.18
N ASN A 2 1.24 2.52 -22.28
CA ASN A 2 0.38 1.56 -21.61
C ASN A 2 0.05 2.06 -20.21
N LEU A 3 -1.24 2.09 -19.91
CA LEU A 3 -1.74 2.44 -18.61
C LEU A 3 -2.65 1.30 -18.14
N GLU A 4 -2.32 0.70 -17.01
CA GLU A 4 -3.05 -0.44 -16.47
C GLU A 4 -3.46 -0.18 -15.04
N ALA A 5 -4.67 -0.58 -14.68
CA ALA A 5 -5.15 -0.48 -13.31
C ALA A 5 -5.49 -1.86 -12.79
N PHE A 6 -5.01 -2.17 -11.59
CA PHE A 6 -5.28 -3.44 -10.92
C PHE A 6 -6.05 -3.16 -9.64
N VAL A 7 -7.27 -3.68 -9.54
CA VAL A 7 -8.06 -3.56 -8.31
C VAL A 7 -7.58 -4.64 -7.35
N LEU A 8 -6.81 -4.24 -6.36
CA LEU A 8 -6.24 -5.16 -5.37
C LEU A 8 -7.24 -5.49 -4.27
N GLY A 9 -8.14 -4.57 -3.99
CA GLY A 9 -9.20 -4.76 -3.02
C GLY A 9 -10.34 -3.80 -3.29
N SER A 10 -11.56 -4.29 -3.16
CA SER A 10 -12.77 -3.52 -3.41
C SER A 10 -13.77 -3.59 -2.25
N GLY A 11 -13.39 -4.25 -1.15
CA GLY A 11 -14.26 -4.38 0.01
C GLY A 11 -14.25 -3.14 0.88
N GLY A 12 -15.33 -2.94 1.64
CA GLY A 12 -15.43 -1.89 2.62
C GLY A 12 -15.52 -2.48 4.03
N MET A 13 -14.91 -1.81 5.00
CA MET A 13 -14.95 -2.10 6.43
C MET A 13 -14.32 -3.43 6.85
N MET A 14 -14.66 -4.55 6.21
CA MET A 14 -14.20 -5.87 6.63
C MET A 14 -13.66 -6.65 5.44
N PRO A 15 -12.44 -7.20 5.52
CA PRO A 15 -11.93 -8.06 4.45
C PRO A 15 -12.66 -9.40 4.47
N LEU A 16 -12.88 -9.93 3.28
CA LEU A 16 -13.45 -11.27 3.08
C LEU A 16 -12.37 -12.18 2.51
N PRO A 17 -12.51 -13.51 2.61
CA PRO A 17 -11.48 -14.43 2.11
C PRO A 17 -11.07 -14.18 0.66
N ASN A 18 -11.99 -13.73 -0.18
CA ASN A 18 -11.72 -13.46 -1.59
C ASN A 18 -11.83 -11.98 -1.96
N ARG A 19 -11.95 -11.10 -0.98
CA ARG A 19 -12.10 -9.67 -1.25
C ARG A 19 -11.42 -8.87 -0.13
N HIS A 20 -10.27 -8.30 -0.44
CA HIS A 20 -9.54 -7.45 0.47
C HIS A 20 -10.09 -6.01 0.44
N LEU A 21 -9.62 -5.19 1.36
CA LEU A 21 -10.10 -3.81 1.48
C LEU A 21 -9.50 -2.93 0.39
N THR A 22 -10.03 -1.72 0.26
CA THR A 22 -9.79 -0.82 -0.86
C THR A 22 -8.32 -0.58 -1.16
N SER A 23 -7.92 -0.88 -2.38
CA SER A 23 -6.60 -0.57 -2.91
C SER A 23 -6.59 -0.77 -4.42
N VAL A 24 -5.96 0.18 -5.13
CA VAL A 24 -5.81 0.10 -6.59
C VAL A 24 -4.36 0.39 -6.93
N LEU A 25 -3.76 -0.46 -7.75
CA LEU A 25 -2.43 -0.23 -8.29
C LEU A 25 -2.54 0.27 -9.72
N LEU A 26 -1.88 1.39 -9.99
CA LEU A 26 -1.80 1.94 -11.32
C LEU A 26 -0.39 1.70 -11.87
N ARG A 27 -0.29 1.10 -13.03
CA ARG A 27 0.98 0.88 -13.72
C ARG A 27 1.02 1.67 -15.01
N ARG A 28 2.04 2.50 -15.13
CA ARG A 28 2.31 3.23 -16.36
C ARG A 28 3.74 2.91 -16.76
N GLU A 29 3.87 2.06 -17.78
CA GLU A 29 5.18 1.55 -18.20
C GLU A 29 5.89 0.91 -17.01
N GLY A 30 7.04 1.41 -16.57
CA GLY A 30 7.77 0.88 -15.41
C GLY A 30 7.40 1.49 -14.08
N ASP A 31 6.52 2.49 -14.06
CA ASP A 31 6.15 3.19 -12.84
C ASP A 31 4.92 2.58 -12.19
N LEU A 32 4.98 2.39 -10.87
CA LEU A 32 3.88 1.83 -10.09
C LEU A 32 3.44 2.82 -9.01
N PHE A 33 2.14 3.09 -8.97
CA PHE A 33 1.52 3.98 -8.01
C PHE A 33 0.38 3.26 -7.31
N LEU A 34 0.37 3.30 -5.98
CA LEU A 34 -0.68 2.65 -5.19
C LEU A 34 -1.66 3.70 -4.67
N PHE A 35 -2.94 3.44 -4.83
CA PHE A 35 -4.01 4.32 -4.35
C PHE A 35 -4.77 3.60 -3.25
N ASP A 36 -4.63 4.10 -2.02
CA ASP A 36 -5.12 3.51 -0.79
C ASP A 36 -4.47 2.15 -0.53
N CYS A 37 -4.47 1.74 0.72
CA CYS A 37 -3.81 0.52 1.13
C CYS A 37 -4.62 -0.13 2.25
N GLY A 38 -5.75 -0.73 1.87
CA GLY A 38 -6.59 -1.46 2.80
C GLY A 38 -5.94 -2.77 3.21
N GLU A 39 -6.51 -3.39 4.22
CA GLU A 39 -5.99 -4.66 4.72
C GLU A 39 -6.00 -5.72 3.63
N GLY A 40 -4.91 -6.44 3.50
CA GLY A 40 -4.74 -7.48 2.49
C GLY A 40 -4.05 -7.02 1.22
N THR A 41 -3.74 -5.74 1.07
CA THR A 41 -3.09 -5.20 -0.13
C THR A 41 -1.81 -5.96 -0.47
N GLN A 42 -0.94 -6.21 0.51
CA GLN A 42 0.32 -6.92 0.25
C GLN A 42 0.08 -8.34 -0.24
N VAL A 43 -0.97 -8.99 0.22
CA VAL A 43 -1.32 -10.33 -0.24
C VAL A 43 -1.74 -10.30 -1.70
N SER A 44 -2.59 -9.35 -2.07
CA SER A 44 -3.04 -9.21 -3.46
C SER A 44 -1.88 -8.90 -4.41
N LEU A 45 -0.96 -8.03 -4.00
CA LEU A 45 0.23 -7.72 -4.80
C LEU A 45 1.05 -8.97 -5.08
N ARG A 46 1.21 -9.81 -4.08
CA ARG A 46 1.98 -11.05 -4.23
C ARG A 46 1.23 -12.10 -5.06
N ARG A 47 -0.07 -12.22 -4.86
CA ARG A 47 -0.90 -13.18 -5.63
C ARG A 47 -0.88 -12.86 -7.13
N LEU A 48 -0.91 -11.59 -7.47
CA LEU A 48 -0.91 -11.16 -8.87
C LEU A 48 0.51 -11.03 -9.43
N ASN A 49 1.52 -11.35 -8.61
CA ASN A 49 2.93 -11.27 -9.00
C ASN A 49 3.31 -9.89 -9.54
N LEU A 50 2.76 -8.86 -8.93
CA LEU A 50 3.08 -7.48 -9.29
C LEU A 50 4.36 -7.06 -8.58
N ARG A 51 5.11 -6.15 -9.23
CA ARG A 51 6.40 -5.71 -8.73
C ARG A 51 6.25 -4.67 -7.61
N TRP A 52 5.68 -5.08 -6.49
CA TRP A 52 5.43 -4.19 -5.35
C TRP A 52 6.69 -3.48 -4.86
N LYS A 53 7.88 -4.07 -5.07
CA LYS A 53 9.15 -3.44 -4.71
C LYS A 53 9.42 -2.17 -5.51
N LYS A 54 8.77 -2.00 -6.64
CA LYS A 54 8.93 -0.85 -7.53
C LYS A 54 7.86 0.22 -7.33
N ILE A 55 6.97 0.05 -6.37
CA ILE A 55 6.00 1.09 -6.03
C ILE A 55 6.76 2.31 -5.54
N SER A 56 6.56 3.45 -6.20
CA SER A 56 7.26 4.69 -5.87
C SER A 56 6.44 5.63 -5.01
N VAL A 57 5.12 5.61 -5.15
CA VAL A 57 4.23 6.51 -4.43
C VAL A 57 3.00 5.75 -3.97
N ILE A 58 2.59 6.00 -2.74
CA ILE A 58 1.31 5.54 -2.20
C ILE A 58 0.48 6.79 -1.92
N PHE A 59 -0.66 6.90 -2.61
CA PHE A 59 -1.61 7.99 -2.41
C PHE A 59 -2.72 7.51 -1.48
N VAL A 60 -2.96 8.23 -0.39
CA VAL A 60 -4.01 7.90 0.56
C VAL A 60 -5.11 8.96 0.46
N SER A 61 -6.32 8.52 0.12
CA SER A 61 -7.45 9.43 -0.06
C SER A 61 -7.93 10.00 1.27
N HIS A 62 -8.04 9.17 2.28
CA HIS A 62 -8.45 9.58 3.63
C HIS A 62 -8.04 8.50 4.62
N THR A 63 -8.16 8.80 5.93
CA THR A 63 -7.62 7.92 6.98
C THR A 63 -8.66 7.02 7.64
N HIS A 64 -9.76 6.73 6.98
CA HIS A 64 -10.64 5.65 7.45
C HIS A 64 -9.89 4.33 7.43
N ALA A 65 -10.13 3.50 8.43
CA ALA A 65 -9.35 2.27 8.63
C ALA A 65 -9.32 1.37 7.40
N ASP A 66 -10.44 1.23 6.71
CA ASP A 66 -10.55 0.35 5.54
C ASP A 66 -9.68 0.81 4.34
N HIS A 67 -9.11 2.01 4.41
CA HIS A 67 -8.23 2.54 3.36
C HIS A 67 -6.75 2.54 3.76
N VAL A 68 -6.42 2.28 5.03
CA VAL A 68 -5.03 2.43 5.50
C VAL A 68 -4.52 1.27 6.36
N THR A 69 -5.36 0.32 6.74
CA THR A 69 -4.94 -0.75 7.65
C THR A 69 -3.88 -1.68 7.07
N GLY A 70 -3.73 -1.71 5.75
CA GLY A 70 -2.69 -2.50 5.11
C GLY A 70 -1.33 -1.84 5.04
N LEU A 71 -1.23 -0.55 5.38
CA LEU A 71 0.05 0.18 5.27
C LEU A 71 1.14 -0.41 6.16
N PRO A 72 0.94 -0.65 7.45
CA PRO A 72 2.01 -1.22 8.27
C PRO A 72 2.53 -2.54 7.73
N GLY A 73 1.63 -3.41 7.27
CA GLY A 73 2.03 -4.69 6.70
C GLY A 73 2.83 -4.57 5.41
N LEU A 74 2.41 -3.66 4.53
CA LEU A 74 3.13 -3.41 3.28
C LEU A 74 4.50 -2.80 3.56
N LEU A 75 4.58 -1.86 4.48
CA LEU A 75 5.85 -1.23 4.85
C LEU A 75 6.80 -2.23 5.49
N MET A 76 6.29 -3.12 6.32
CA MET A 76 7.10 -4.17 6.93
C MET A 76 7.66 -5.10 5.84
N LEU A 77 6.85 -5.49 4.88
CA LEU A 77 7.30 -6.30 3.77
C LEU A 77 8.38 -5.57 2.96
N SER A 78 8.19 -4.28 2.72
CA SER A 78 9.16 -3.46 1.97
C SER A 78 10.49 -3.33 2.72
N SER A 79 10.47 -3.33 4.05
CA SER A 79 11.70 -3.22 4.86
C SER A 79 12.57 -4.48 4.78
N GLN A 80 12.02 -5.60 4.32
CA GLN A 80 12.74 -6.87 4.24
C GLN A 80 13.47 -7.06 2.92
N VAL A 81 13.39 -6.09 2.02
CA VAL A 81 14.04 -6.17 0.72
C VAL A 81 14.93 -4.97 0.53
N ASP A 82 15.98 -5.14 -0.27
CA ASP A 82 16.86 -4.03 -0.62
C ASP A 82 16.10 -3.06 -1.52
N ARG A 83 16.09 -1.81 -1.12
CA ARG A 83 15.39 -0.77 -1.85
C ARG A 83 16.20 0.51 -1.79
N ASP A 84 16.71 0.94 -2.92
CA ASP A 84 17.52 2.15 -3.02
C ASP A 84 16.67 3.39 -3.25
N ASP A 85 15.52 3.22 -3.89
CA ASP A 85 14.64 4.32 -4.23
C ASP A 85 13.74 4.69 -3.07
N PRO A 86 13.48 5.98 -2.84
CA PRO A 86 12.56 6.40 -1.80
C PRO A 86 11.12 6.00 -2.11
N LEU A 87 10.34 5.76 -1.07
CA LEU A 87 8.91 5.53 -1.17
C LEU A 87 8.21 6.77 -0.62
N TYR A 88 7.43 7.43 -1.46
CA TYR A 88 6.66 8.60 -1.06
C TYR A 88 5.25 8.20 -0.66
N ILE A 89 4.79 8.71 0.47
CA ILE A 89 3.41 8.50 0.92
C ILE A 89 2.75 9.86 0.99
N ILE A 90 1.72 10.06 0.18
CA ILE A 90 1.04 11.33 0.05
C ILE A 90 -0.41 11.14 0.49
N GLY A 91 -0.86 11.98 1.42
CA GLY A 91 -2.23 11.86 1.93
C GLY A 91 -2.55 12.97 2.93
N PRO A 92 -3.66 12.83 3.66
CA PRO A 92 -4.05 13.79 4.68
C PRO A 92 -2.98 13.94 5.78
N PRO A 93 -2.98 15.05 6.53
CA PRO A 93 -1.95 15.27 7.58
C PRO A 93 -1.83 14.12 8.58
N ARG A 94 -2.93 13.46 8.92
CA ARG A 94 -2.90 12.35 9.90
C ARG A 94 -2.14 11.13 9.41
N ILE A 95 -1.87 11.02 8.10
CA ILE A 95 -1.13 9.86 7.59
C ILE A 95 0.31 9.85 8.13
N ALA A 96 0.92 11.01 8.30
CA ALA A 96 2.26 11.10 8.86
C ALA A 96 2.28 10.58 10.30
N GLU A 97 1.30 10.96 11.09
CA GLU A 97 1.15 10.48 12.47
C GLU A 97 0.99 8.96 12.51
N TYR A 98 0.13 8.43 11.64
CA TYR A 98 -0.11 7.00 11.56
C TYR A 98 1.16 6.22 11.23
N ILE A 99 1.90 6.66 10.22
CA ILE A 99 3.13 6.01 9.79
C ILE A 99 4.19 6.08 10.89
N GLU A 100 4.43 7.25 11.47
CA GLU A 100 5.45 7.41 12.50
C GLU A 100 5.10 6.60 13.74
N THR A 101 3.83 6.59 14.14
CA THR A 101 3.39 5.80 15.29
C THR A 101 3.56 4.30 15.03
N SER A 102 3.19 3.85 13.82
CA SER A 102 3.34 2.44 13.44
C SER A 102 4.81 2.03 13.45
N ARG A 103 5.70 2.85 12.90
CA ARG A 103 7.14 2.57 12.89
C ARG A 103 7.69 2.41 14.30
N ARG A 104 7.31 3.32 15.18
CA ARG A 104 7.79 3.32 16.56
C ARG A 104 7.24 2.13 17.36
N VAL A 105 5.93 1.89 17.26
CA VAL A 105 5.28 0.86 18.06
C VAL A 105 5.63 -0.54 17.57
N LEU A 106 5.80 -0.71 16.28
CA LEU A 106 6.05 -2.02 15.66
C LEU A 106 7.55 -2.27 15.42
N ASP A 107 8.41 -1.38 15.90
CA ASP A 107 9.87 -1.50 15.75
C ASP A 107 10.29 -1.70 14.29
N MET A 108 9.70 -0.94 13.39
CA MET A 108 10.04 -0.99 11.97
C MET A 108 11.18 -0.04 11.66
N TYR A 109 12.22 -0.56 11.03
CA TYR A 109 13.41 0.22 10.63
C TYR A 109 13.40 0.43 9.12
N ILE A 110 12.70 1.45 8.69
CA ILE A 110 12.59 1.80 7.28
C ILE A 110 12.77 3.29 7.06
#